data_35f599490fe301ac750067057dd254d5
#
_entry.id   35f599490fe301ac750067057dd254d5
#
_cell.length_a   1.000
_cell.length_b   1.000
_cell.length_c   1.000
_cell.angle_alpha   90.00
_cell.angle_beta   90.00
_cell.angle_gamma   90.00
#
_symmetry.space_group_name_H-M   'P 1'
#
loop_
_entity.id
_entity.type
_entity.pdbx_description
1 polymer ?
#
loop_
_entity_poly.entity_id
_entity_poly.type
_entity_poly.pdbx_seq_one_letter_code
_entity_poly.pdbx_strand_id
1 'polypeptide(L)'
;MKYLEHNGHSNKKRYKLCMLLIMCITMTYIAAGCGSKRDGLTITNVSYDPTREFYEEYNKVFADYYMAEYGKQIKVIQSHGGSGSQARSVVEGCNADVVTLALEHDISLIENTGLIDAGWKDEYDKDSSPYTSTIVFLVRKGNPLNISDWDDLIKDGVEVITPDPKSSGGAC
;
A
#
# COMPACT_ATOMS: atom_id res chain seq x y z
N MET A 1 4.40 71.50 -40.38
CA MET A 1 3.58 70.31 -40.05
C MET A 1 4.48 69.07 -39.88
N LYS A 2 5.29 69.00 -38.82
CA LYS A 2 6.30 67.92 -38.65
C LYS A 2 6.69 67.68 -37.18
N TYR A 3 5.72 67.66 -36.23
CA TYR A 3 6.00 67.53 -34.80
C TYR A 3 5.14 66.50 -34.01
N LEU A 4 4.41 65.60 -34.66
CA LEU A 4 3.52 64.65 -33.97
C LEU A 4 3.87 63.16 -34.13
N GLU A 5 4.95 62.79 -34.83
CA GLU A 5 5.24 61.35 -35.05
C GLU A 5 6.29 60.74 -34.11
N HIS A 6 6.94 61.49 -33.23
CA HIS A 6 8.06 60.95 -32.40
C HIS A 6 7.65 60.34 -31.06
N ASN A 7 6.42 60.54 -30.57
CA ASN A 7 5.98 60.06 -29.25
C ASN A 7 5.32 58.67 -29.25
N GLY A 8 4.86 58.18 -30.41
CA GLY A 8 4.16 56.88 -30.46
C GLY A 8 5.06 55.65 -30.36
N HIS A 9 6.32 55.76 -30.77
CA HIS A 9 7.25 54.62 -30.81
C HIS A 9 7.92 54.34 -29.44
N SER A 10 8.15 55.39 -28.62
CA SER A 10 8.71 55.30 -27.27
C SER A 10 7.74 54.62 -26.31
N ASN A 11 6.46 54.97 -26.39
CA ASN A 11 5.44 54.39 -25.50
C ASN A 11 5.21 52.88 -25.79
N LYS A 12 5.19 52.45 -27.05
CA LYS A 12 5.07 51.01 -27.38
C LYS A 12 6.22 50.13 -26.86
N LYS A 13 7.45 50.65 -26.82
CA LYS A 13 8.60 49.96 -26.23
C LYS A 13 8.47 49.86 -24.72
N ARG A 14 8.01 50.91 -24.04
CA ARG A 14 7.78 50.91 -22.59
C ARG A 14 6.68 49.95 -22.16
N TYR A 15 5.57 49.85 -22.89
CA TYR A 15 4.51 48.86 -22.64
C TYR A 15 4.99 47.43 -22.84
N LYS A 16 5.78 47.15 -23.88
CA LYS A 16 6.36 45.82 -24.08
C LYS A 16 7.30 45.42 -22.96
N LEU A 17 8.12 46.35 -22.45
CA LEU A 17 9.03 46.11 -21.35
C LEU A 17 8.26 45.89 -20.01
N CYS A 18 7.21 46.66 -19.73
CA CYS A 18 6.34 46.47 -18.58
C CYS A 18 5.60 45.13 -18.61
N MET A 19 5.06 44.73 -19.78
CA MET A 19 4.40 43.44 -19.98
C MET A 19 5.39 42.27 -19.74
N LEU A 20 6.62 42.37 -20.24
CA LEU A 20 7.66 41.35 -20.00
C LEU A 20 8.04 41.27 -18.52
N LEU A 21 8.16 42.39 -17.83
CA LEU A 21 8.44 42.42 -16.39
C LEU A 21 7.30 41.80 -15.55
N ILE A 22 6.04 42.11 -15.91
CA ILE A 22 4.87 41.52 -15.24
C ILE A 22 4.82 40.01 -15.50
N MET A 23 5.11 39.56 -16.71
CA MET A 23 5.15 38.13 -17.05
C MET A 23 6.28 37.38 -16.34
N CYS A 24 7.44 37.99 -16.17
CA CYS A 24 8.53 37.42 -15.36
C CYS A 24 8.18 37.34 -13.87
N ILE A 25 7.51 38.36 -13.32
CA ILE A 25 7.07 38.37 -11.92
C ILE A 25 6.00 37.31 -11.67
N THR A 26 5.02 37.14 -12.59
CA THR A 26 4.01 36.10 -12.47
C THR A 26 4.59 34.70 -12.60
N MET A 27 5.61 34.49 -13.43
CA MET A 27 6.31 33.21 -13.56
C MET A 27 7.09 32.84 -12.30
N THR A 28 7.68 33.80 -11.59
CA THR A 28 8.38 33.55 -10.32
C THR A 28 7.42 33.18 -9.19
N TYR A 29 6.20 33.71 -9.15
CA TYR A 29 5.19 33.31 -8.16
C TYR A 29 4.64 31.90 -8.37
N ILE A 30 4.59 31.41 -9.60
CA ILE A 30 4.14 30.03 -9.90
C ILE A 30 5.21 28.99 -9.54
N ALA A 31 6.50 29.35 -9.63
CA ALA A 31 7.60 28.47 -9.26
C ALA A 31 7.78 28.30 -7.72
N ALA A 32 7.29 29.24 -6.93
CA ALA A 32 7.38 29.18 -5.44
C ALA A 32 6.26 28.37 -4.78
N GLY A 33 5.27 27.89 -5.53
CA GLY A 33 4.06 27.24 -5.00
C GLY A 33 4.07 25.74 -4.88
N CYS A 34 5.12 25.01 -5.31
CA CYS A 34 5.15 23.55 -5.29
C CYS A 34 6.33 22.97 -4.49
N GLY A 35 6.50 23.43 -3.28
CA GLY A 35 7.39 22.83 -2.30
C GLY A 35 6.61 22.33 -1.09
N SER A 36 5.59 21.49 -1.29
CA SER A 36 5.08 20.66 -0.20
C SER A 36 6.20 19.68 0.15
N LYS A 37 7.05 20.03 1.09
CA LYS A 37 7.89 19.06 1.81
C LYS A 37 6.94 18.04 2.40
N ARG A 38 6.86 16.87 1.80
CA ARG A 38 6.33 15.68 2.44
C ARG A 38 7.38 15.28 3.49
N ASP A 39 7.35 15.92 4.64
CA ASP A 39 8.22 15.58 5.79
C ASP A 39 7.75 14.30 6.47
N GLY A 40 7.16 13.34 5.74
CA GLY A 40 6.68 12.07 6.24
C GLY A 40 7.19 10.90 5.42
N LEU A 41 7.61 9.85 6.12
CA LEU A 41 7.91 8.55 5.52
C LEU A 41 6.58 7.90 5.09
N THR A 42 6.60 7.26 3.94
CA THR A 42 5.49 6.41 3.49
C THR A 42 6.02 5.00 3.28
N ILE A 43 5.37 4.01 3.88
CA ILE A 43 5.64 2.59 3.67
C ILE A 43 4.39 1.89 3.18
N THR A 44 4.56 0.85 2.37
CA THR A 44 3.49 0.02 1.83
C THR A 44 3.56 -1.36 2.47
N ASN A 45 2.50 -1.76 3.19
CA ASN A 45 2.32 -3.10 3.71
C ASN A 45 1.36 -3.88 2.80
N VAL A 46 1.85 -4.97 2.25
CA VAL A 46 1.08 -5.92 1.44
C VAL A 46 0.76 -7.13 2.32
N SER A 47 -0.52 -7.38 2.58
CA SER A 47 -0.94 -8.44 3.49
C SER A 47 -2.12 -9.24 2.95
N TYR A 48 -2.39 -10.40 3.54
CA TYR A 48 -3.55 -11.18 3.17
C TYR A 48 -4.83 -10.68 3.85
N ASP A 49 -5.97 -10.92 3.24
CA ASP A 49 -7.23 -10.23 3.51
C ASP A 49 -7.75 -10.31 4.96
N PRO A 50 -7.66 -11.46 5.67
CA PRO A 50 -8.13 -11.56 7.06
C PRO A 50 -7.43 -10.64 8.07
N THR A 51 -6.33 -10.02 7.70
CA THR A 51 -5.57 -9.12 8.59
C THR A 51 -5.91 -7.64 8.40
N ARG A 52 -6.92 -7.32 7.60
CA ARG A 52 -7.32 -5.95 7.27
C ARG A 52 -7.59 -5.11 8.51
N GLU A 53 -8.52 -5.54 9.35
CA GLU A 53 -8.92 -4.82 10.56
C GLU A 53 -7.76 -4.75 11.57
N PHE A 54 -6.98 -5.81 11.70
CA PHE A 54 -5.80 -5.81 12.53
C PHE A 54 -4.83 -4.70 12.13
N TYR A 55 -4.49 -4.58 10.84
CA TYR A 55 -3.57 -3.55 10.39
C TYR A 55 -4.18 -2.14 10.39
N GLU A 56 -5.48 -1.99 10.24
CA GLU A 56 -6.15 -0.69 10.43
C GLU A 56 -5.92 -0.12 11.84
N GLU A 57 -5.98 -0.98 12.86
CA GLU A 57 -5.72 -0.58 14.25
C GLU A 57 -4.21 -0.47 14.54
N TYR A 58 -3.43 -1.47 14.13
CA TYR A 58 -1.99 -1.51 14.35
C TYR A 58 -1.28 -0.28 13.77
N ASN A 59 -1.64 0.13 12.56
CA ASN A 59 -0.99 1.28 11.91
C ASN A 59 -1.21 2.61 12.63
N LYS A 60 -2.32 2.77 13.31
CA LYS A 60 -2.56 3.97 14.16
C LYS A 60 -1.56 3.98 15.32
N VAL A 61 -1.46 2.86 16.03
CA VAL A 61 -0.52 2.69 17.15
C VAL A 61 0.93 2.86 16.67
N PHE A 62 1.26 2.27 15.54
CA PHE A 62 2.60 2.38 14.96
C PHE A 62 2.94 3.82 14.54
N ALA A 63 2.00 4.54 13.94
CA ALA A 63 2.21 5.94 13.56
C ALA A 63 2.44 6.84 14.78
N ASP A 64 1.69 6.63 15.86
CA ASP A 64 1.85 7.37 17.12
C ASP A 64 3.21 7.04 17.78
N TYR A 65 3.59 5.75 17.82
CA TYR A 65 4.90 5.31 18.29
C TYR A 65 6.03 5.93 17.48
N TYR A 66 5.94 5.89 16.16
CA TYR A 66 6.96 6.43 15.27
C TYR A 66 7.14 7.95 15.44
N MET A 67 6.03 8.66 15.62
CA MET A 67 6.05 10.09 15.91
C MET A 67 6.72 10.39 17.28
N ALA A 68 6.40 9.60 18.30
CA ALA A 68 6.96 9.78 19.64
C ALA A 68 8.46 9.50 19.69
N GLU A 69 8.91 8.44 18.99
CA GLU A 69 10.29 7.98 19.02
C GLU A 69 11.21 8.78 18.09
N TYR A 70 10.75 9.11 16.89
CA TYR A 70 11.57 9.72 15.84
C TYR A 70 11.20 11.16 15.50
N GLY A 71 10.12 11.70 16.05
CA GLY A 71 9.63 13.06 15.75
C GLY A 71 9.18 13.25 14.30
N LYS A 72 8.83 12.20 13.59
CA LYS A 72 8.46 12.21 12.18
C LYS A 72 7.13 11.50 11.95
N GLN A 73 6.34 12.03 11.02
CA GLN A 73 5.13 11.36 10.58
C GLN A 73 5.47 10.17 9.67
N ILE A 74 4.76 9.06 9.87
CA ILE A 74 4.77 7.92 8.96
C ILE A 74 3.36 7.65 8.46
N LYS A 75 3.23 7.37 7.16
CA LYS A 75 1.99 6.93 6.53
C LYS A 75 2.16 5.49 6.09
N VAL A 76 1.29 4.59 6.54
CA VAL A 76 1.26 3.21 6.07
C VAL A 76 0.16 3.07 5.02
N ILE A 77 0.55 2.70 3.81
CA ILE A 77 -0.38 2.31 2.73
C ILE A 77 -0.63 0.81 2.87
N GLN A 78 -1.88 0.40 2.77
CA GLN A 78 -2.28 -0.99 2.89
C GLN A 78 -2.76 -1.54 1.54
N SER A 79 -2.31 -2.77 1.24
CA SER A 79 -2.87 -3.59 0.18
C SER A 79 -3.28 -4.94 0.78
N HIS A 80 -4.55 -5.29 0.64
CA HIS A 80 -5.10 -6.55 1.16
C HIS A 80 -5.73 -7.38 0.03
N GLY A 81 -5.54 -8.68 0.09
CA GLY A 81 -6.10 -9.60 -0.89
C GLY A 81 -5.79 -11.06 -0.55
N GLY A 82 -6.11 -11.98 -1.44
CA GLY A 82 -5.71 -13.38 -1.28
C GLY A 82 -4.19 -13.51 -1.25
N SER A 83 -3.67 -14.32 -0.31
CA SER A 83 -2.23 -14.43 -0.03
C SER A 83 -1.37 -14.68 -1.28
N GLY A 84 -1.69 -15.71 -2.07
CA GLY A 84 -0.98 -16.00 -3.31
C GLY A 84 -1.16 -14.92 -4.39
N SER A 85 -2.28 -14.17 -4.38
CA SER A 85 -2.48 -13.03 -5.30
C SER A 85 -1.60 -11.86 -4.92
N GLN A 86 -1.44 -11.59 -3.63
CA GLN A 86 -0.56 -10.54 -3.13
C GLN A 86 0.92 -10.88 -3.40
N ALA A 87 1.33 -12.14 -3.18
CA ALA A 87 2.67 -12.59 -3.54
C ALA A 87 2.98 -12.32 -5.02
N ARG A 88 2.08 -12.73 -5.92
CA ARG A 88 2.25 -12.48 -7.36
C ARG A 88 2.31 -10.99 -7.70
N SER A 89 1.47 -10.17 -7.08
CA SER A 89 1.50 -8.72 -7.31
C SER A 89 2.86 -8.11 -6.95
N VAL A 90 3.49 -8.56 -5.87
CA VAL A 90 4.84 -8.12 -5.47
C VAL A 90 5.87 -8.57 -6.50
N VAL A 91 5.84 -9.83 -6.91
CA VAL A 91 6.72 -10.37 -7.96
C VAL A 91 6.55 -9.62 -9.30
N GLU A 92 5.34 -9.19 -9.61
CA GLU A 92 5.00 -8.44 -10.83
C GLU A 92 5.31 -6.92 -10.72
N GLY A 93 5.87 -6.47 -9.60
CA GLY A 93 6.37 -5.10 -9.43
C GLY A 93 5.50 -4.18 -8.56
N CYS A 94 4.58 -4.72 -7.77
CA CYS A 94 3.95 -3.92 -6.70
C CYS A 94 5.03 -3.51 -5.70
N ASN A 95 5.17 -2.20 -5.49
CA ASN A 95 6.16 -1.68 -4.55
C ASN A 95 5.67 -1.92 -3.11
N ALA A 96 6.24 -2.93 -2.46
CA ALA A 96 5.98 -3.29 -1.07
C ALA A 96 7.24 -3.07 -0.24
N ASP A 97 7.08 -2.45 0.92
CA ASP A 97 8.15 -2.32 1.92
C ASP A 97 8.06 -3.43 2.96
N VAL A 98 6.85 -3.92 3.20
CA VAL A 98 6.56 -5.04 4.13
C VAL A 98 5.57 -5.98 3.47
N VAL A 99 5.79 -7.28 3.62
CA VAL A 99 4.83 -8.31 3.22
C VAL A 99 4.48 -9.20 4.41
N THR A 100 3.20 -9.49 4.60
CA THR A 100 2.70 -10.40 5.64
C THR A 100 1.62 -11.30 5.04
N LEU A 101 2.03 -12.48 4.63
CA LEU A 101 1.21 -13.43 3.88
C LEU A 101 0.87 -14.65 4.73
N ALA A 102 -0.09 -15.45 4.27
CA ALA A 102 -0.61 -16.57 5.06
C ALA A 102 0.34 -17.78 5.10
N LEU A 103 1.13 -17.98 4.06
CA LEU A 103 1.92 -19.19 3.87
C LEU A 103 3.39 -18.85 3.59
N GLU A 104 4.28 -19.68 4.12
CA GLU A 104 5.71 -19.65 3.78
C GLU A 104 5.95 -19.73 2.27
N HIS A 105 5.20 -20.58 1.57
CA HIS A 105 5.30 -20.72 0.12
C HIS A 105 5.11 -19.39 -0.62
N ASP A 106 4.20 -18.55 -0.17
CA ASP A 106 3.93 -17.24 -0.79
C ASP A 106 5.10 -16.27 -0.60
N ILE A 107 5.76 -16.31 0.58
CA ILE A 107 6.99 -15.54 0.83
C ILE A 107 8.14 -16.08 0.00
N SER A 108 8.31 -17.41 -0.05
CA SER A 108 9.36 -18.04 -0.86
C SER A 108 9.22 -17.73 -2.36
N LEU A 109 8.00 -17.52 -2.86
CA LEU A 109 7.80 -17.06 -4.23
C LEU A 109 8.45 -15.69 -4.48
N ILE A 110 8.38 -14.79 -3.52
CA ILE A 110 8.99 -13.45 -3.59
C ILE A 110 10.52 -13.57 -3.41
N GLU A 111 10.98 -14.38 -2.45
CA GLU A 111 12.40 -14.69 -2.21
C GLU A 111 13.10 -15.17 -3.50
N ASN A 112 12.48 -16.08 -4.23
CA ASN A 112 13.01 -16.63 -5.48
C ASN A 112 13.26 -15.57 -6.58
N THR A 113 12.65 -14.38 -6.45
CA THR A 113 12.92 -13.24 -7.35
C THR A 113 14.03 -12.32 -6.86
N GLY A 114 14.58 -12.56 -5.66
CA GLY A 114 15.61 -11.74 -5.04
C GLY A 114 15.08 -10.42 -4.43
N LEU A 115 13.78 -10.29 -4.24
CA LEU A 115 13.16 -9.12 -3.59
C LEU A 115 13.19 -9.22 -2.05
N ILE A 116 13.39 -10.42 -1.52
CA ILE A 116 13.59 -10.71 -0.10
C ILE A 116 14.88 -11.52 0.00
N ASP A 117 15.73 -11.21 0.98
CA ASP A 117 16.97 -11.92 1.23
C ASP A 117 16.71 -13.36 1.69
N ALA A 118 17.58 -14.27 1.27
CA ALA A 118 17.59 -15.65 1.78
C ALA A 118 17.84 -15.64 3.30
N GLY A 119 17.09 -16.49 4.02
CA GLY A 119 17.19 -16.56 5.49
C GLY A 119 16.23 -15.63 6.24
N TRP A 120 15.27 -15.00 5.56
CA TRP A 120 14.23 -14.17 6.18
C TRP A 120 13.48 -14.84 7.34
N LYS A 121 13.38 -16.17 7.35
CA LYS A 121 12.74 -16.94 8.43
C LYS A 121 13.48 -16.84 9.75
N ASP A 122 14.81 -16.73 9.70
CA ASP A 122 15.67 -16.70 10.88
C ASP A 122 15.92 -15.28 11.39
N GLU A 123 15.36 -14.25 10.71
CA GLU A 123 15.58 -12.84 11.06
C GLU A 123 14.88 -12.46 12.36
N TYR A 124 13.69 -13.01 12.61
CA TYR A 124 12.91 -12.77 13.82
C TYR A 124 12.45 -14.10 14.44
N ASP A 125 12.07 -14.04 15.71
CA ASP A 125 11.52 -15.20 16.45
C ASP A 125 10.31 -15.80 15.72
N LYS A 126 10.06 -17.08 15.96
CA LYS A 126 8.91 -17.82 15.42
C LYS A 126 8.86 -17.84 13.90
N ASP A 127 10.01 -18.08 13.27
CA ASP A 127 10.14 -18.11 11.80
C ASP A 127 9.65 -16.82 11.13
N SER A 128 9.95 -15.67 11.75
CA SER A 128 9.50 -14.34 11.31
C SER A 128 7.98 -14.22 11.17
N SER A 129 7.22 -14.99 11.95
CA SER A 129 5.75 -14.98 11.95
C SER A 129 5.19 -14.06 13.03
N PRO A 130 4.66 -12.87 12.68
CA PRO A 130 4.17 -11.92 13.69
C PRO A 130 2.89 -12.38 14.40
N TYR A 131 2.12 -13.28 13.79
CA TYR A 131 0.89 -13.86 14.33
C TYR A 131 0.59 -15.20 13.67
N THR A 132 -0.35 -15.92 14.24
CA THR A 132 -0.87 -17.18 13.70
C THR A 132 -2.39 -17.07 13.52
N SER A 133 -2.94 -17.89 12.64
CA SER A 133 -4.37 -18.00 12.40
C SER A 133 -4.78 -19.47 12.36
N THR A 134 -6.08 -19.73 12.31
CA THR A 134 -6.63 -21.08 12.21
C THR A 134 -7.79 -21.12 11.23
N ILE A 135 -8.04 -22.28 10.68
CA ILE A 135 -9.21 -22.54 9.84
C ILE A 135 -10.37 -23.00 10.73
N VAL A 136 -11.55 -22.50 10.45
CA VAL A 136 -12.77 -22.86 11.17
C VAL A 136 -13.87 -23.24 10.20
N PHE A 137 -14.79 -24.09 10.62
CA PHE A 137 -15.98 -24.41 9.86
C PHE A 137 -17.05 -23.35 10.08
N LEU A 138 -17.47 -22.69 9.00
CA LEU A 138 -18.64 -21.84 9.03
C LEU A 138 -19.86 -22.69 8.64
N VAL A 139 -20.72 -22.93 9.60
CA VAL A 139 -21.91 -23.77 9.41
C VAL A 139 -23.20 -22.94 9.50
N ARG A 140 -24.30 -23.46 8.94
CA ARG A 140 -25.61 -22.84 9.06
C ARG A 140 -26.06 -22.77 10.52
N LYS A 141 -26.87 -21.77 10.84
CA LYS A 141 -27.38 -21.58 12.22
C LYS A 141 -27.95 -22.88 12.78
N GLY A 142 -27.48 -23.25 13.96
CA GLY A 142 -27.90 -24.48 14.65
C GLY A 142 -27.18 -25.73 14.15
N ASN A 143 -26.25 -25.63 13.21
CA ASN A 143 -25.45 -26.75 12.70
C ASN A 143 -26.30 -27.99 12.36
N PRO A 144 -27.25 -27.91 11.43
CA PRO A 144 -28.26 -28.97 11.20
C PRO A 144 -27.67 -30.30 10.73
N LEU A 145 -26.44 -30.30 10.19
CA LEU A 145 -25.73 -31.51 9.74
C LEU A 145 -24.71 -32.02 10.75
N ASN A 146 -24.66 -31.40 11.96
CA ASN A 146 -23.73 -31.75 13.04
C ASN A 146 -22.26 -31.84 12.57
N ILE A 147 -21.80 -30.83 11.82
CA ILE A 147 -20.40 -30.73 11.37
C ILE A 147 -19.56 -30.28 12.55
N SER A 148 -18.62 -31.11 12.98
CA SER A 148 -17.72 -30.84 14.11
C SER A 148 -16.27 -31.14 13.80
N ASP A 149 -16.00 -31.95 12.79
CA ASP A 149 -14.65 -32.36 12.40
C ASP A 149 -14.54 -32.50 10.88
N TRP A 150 -13.31 -32.63 10.39
CA TRP A 150 -12.99 -32.78 8.97
C TRP A 150 -13.68 -33.98 8.33
N ASP A 151 -13.79 -35.10 9.06
CA ASP A 151 -14.46 -36.32 8.60
C ASP A 151 -15.96 -36.12 8.37
N ASP A 152 -16.56 -35.09 8.95
CA ASP A 152 -17.96 -34.77 8.73
C ASP A 152 -18.21 -34.16 7.35
N LEU A 153 -17.18 -33.58 6.74
CA LEU A 153 -17.30 -32.92 5.43
C LEU A 153 -17.48 -33.89 4.26
N ILE A 154 -17.11 -35.16 4.45
CA ILE A 154 -17.24 -36.21 3.42
C ILE A 154 -18.54 -37.05 3.53
N LYS A 155 -19.42 -36.70 4.50
CA LYS A 155 -20.70 -37.39 4.67
C LYS A 155 -21.66 -37.10 3.52
N ASP A 156 -22.51 -38.08 3.22
CA ASP A 156 -23.55 -37.91 2.19
C ASP A 156 -24.44 -36.68 2.46
N GLY A 157 -24.67 -35.88 1.43
CA GLY A 157 -25.50 -34.69 1.51
C GLY A 157 -24.85 -33.46 2.10
N VAL A 158 -23.54 -33.50 2.45
CA VAL A 158 -22.76 -32.32 2.84
C VAL A 158 -22.20 -31.64 1.61
N GLU A 159 -22.52 -30.36 1.45
CA GLU A 159 -21.95 -29.49 0.42
C GLU A 159 -20.95 -28.55 1.07
N VAL A 160 -19.74 -28.50 0.53
CA VAL A 160 -18.63 -27.69 1.07
C VAL A 160 -18.26 -26.59 0.07
N ILE A 161 -18.12 -25.37 0.58
CA ILE A 161 -17.56 -24.24 -0.18
C ILE A 161 -16.19 -23.94 0.40
N THR A 162 -15.17 -24.00 -0.43
CA THR A 162 -13.80 -23.64 -0.06
C THR A 162 -13.33 -22.41 -0.81
N PRO A 163 -12.38 -21.64 -0.27
CA PRO A 163 -11.67 -20.63 -1.05
C PRO A 163 -10.90 -21.26 -2.23
N ASP A 164 -10.55 -20.43 -3.22
CA ASP A 164 -9.71 -20.87 -4.33
C ASP A 164 -8.26 -21.09 -3.87
N PRO A 165 -7.69 -22.32 -3.97
CA PRO A 165 -6.32 -22.61 -3.54
C PRO A 165 -5.23 -21.86 -4.33
N LYS A 166 -5.55 -21.32 -5.52
CA LYS A 166 -4.59 -20.52 -6.29
C LYS A 166 -4.41 -19.09 -5.77
N SER A 167 -5.34 -18.61 -4.96
CA SER A 167 -5.35 -17.22 -4.52
C SER A 167 -5.42 -17.06 -3.00
N SER A 168 -5.93 -18.05 -2.29
CA SER A 168 -6.18 -17.97 -0.85
C SER A 168 -5.33 -18.97 -0.06
N GLY A 169 -4.54 -18.48 0.87
CA GLY A 169 -3.80 -19.32 1.81
C GLY A 169 -4.69 -20.13 2.78
N GLY A 170 -5.97 -19.81 2.90
CA GLY A 170 -6.94 -20.60 3.68
C GLY A 170 -7.46 -21.85 2.97
N ALA A 171 -7.05 -22.10 1.75
CA ALA A 171 -7.46 -23.25 0.95
C ALA A 171 -6.34 -24.27 0.73
N CYS A 172 -5.14 -24.03 1.25
CA CYS A 172 -3.93 -24.84 1.11
C CYS A 172 -3.68 -25.69 2.35
#